data_5d51ee1216919628ca22f7ebcd8e8c4a
#
_entry.id   5d51ee1216919628ca22f7ebcd8e8c4a
#
_cell.length_a   1.000
_cell.length_b   1.000
_cell.length_c   1.000
_cell.angle_alpha   90.00
_cell.angle_beta   90.00
_cell.angle_gamma   90.00
#
_symmetry.space_group_name_H-M   'P 1'
#
loop_
_entity.id
_entity.type
_entity.pdbx_description
1 polymer ?
#
loop_
_entity_poly.entity_id
_entity_poly.type
_entity_poly.pdbx_seq_one_letter_code
_entity_poly.pdbx_strand_id
1 'polypeptide(L)'
;MSRSFIPSDDFFSFTAEDEETLFSYKKPLVIHATTVAIKNLAVLLIGRSGSGKSDLALRLLDRGASLVSDDYTLIEPIYTSDTKSLLAKAPPSIAHLLEVRGLGIITIPYITTAKIALLAILDQQPKRMPEKDSHSVIGDIRIPQIRLNAFENSAPLKIEIKIDCLLGDILLEN
;
A
#
# COMPACT_ATOMS: atom_id res chain seq x y z
N MET A 1 -7.29 24.05 -10.36
CA MET A 1 -5.87 23.68 -10.36
C MET A 1 -5.67 22.65 -9.24
N SER A 2 -5.46 21.42 -9.61
CA SER A 2 -5.22 20.30 -8.69
C SER A 2 -3.78 20.38 -8.20
N ARG A 3 -3.54 20.66 -6.91
CA ARG A 3 -2.22 20.50 -6.32
C ARG A 3 -1.98 19.01 -6.11
N SER A 4 -1.14 18.42 -6.97
CA SER A 4 -0.54 17.12 -6.71
C SER A 4 0.43 17.28 -5.54
N PHE A 5 0.15 16.64 -4.42
CA PHE A 5 1.12 16.49 -3.36
C PHE A 5 2.16 15.45 -3.83
N ILE A 6 3.32 15.92 -4.24
CA ILE A 6 4.50 15.09 -4.44
C ILE A 6 5.30 15.23 -3.15
N PRO A 7 5.41 14.17 -2.32
CA PRO A 7 6.32 14.24 -1.19
C PRO A 7 7.74 14.35 -1.73
N SER A 8 8.49 15.36 -1.28
CA SER A 8 9.94 15.42 -1.45
C SER A 8 10.58 14.13 -0.92
N ASP A 9 11.73 13.75 -1.48
CA ASP A 9 12.49 12.50 -1.22
C ASP A 9 12.90 12.26 0.25
N ASP A 10 12.45 13.08 1.17
CA ASP A 10 12.67 12.93 2.59
C ASP A 10 11.61 12.04 3.22
N PHE A 11 12.08 10.96 3.75
CA PHE A 11 11.46 9.95 4.58
C PHE A 11 10.14 10.40 5.21
N PHE A 12 9.04 9.66 4.91
CA PHE A 12 7.73 9.81 5.52
C PHE A 12 7.81 9.85 7.06
N SER A 13 8.08 11.01 7.60
CA SER A 13 7.59 11.40 8.90
C SER A 13 6.36 12.27 8.62
N PHE A 14 5.16 11.72 8.75
CA PHE A 14 3.96 12.53 8.83
C PHE A 14 4.15 13.50 9.98
N THR A 15 4.25 14.80 9.69
CA THR A 15 4.29 15.83 10.71
C THR A 15 2.87 16.15 11.17
N ALA A 16 2.71 16.76 12.34
CA ALA A 16 1.40 17.19 12.85
C ALA A 16 0.66 18.16 11.87
N GLU A 17 1.41 18.91 11.04
CA GLU A 17 0.86 19.78 9.99
C GLU A 17 0.28 18.98 8.81
N ASP A 18 0.85 17.81 8.51
CA ASP A 18 0.33 16.89 7.50
C ASP A 18 -0.95 16.22 8.00
N GLU A 19 -1.07 15.96 9.29
CA GLU A 19 -2.30 15.44 9.93
C GLU A 19 -3.47 16.43 9.81
N GLU A 20 -3.28 17.72 10.10
CA GLU A 20 -4.34 18.74 9.99
C GLU A 20 -4.80 18.92 8.54
N THR A 21 -3.91 18.79 7.57
CA THR A 21 -4.23 18.89 6.14
C THR A 21 -5.02 17.67 5.64
N LEU A 22 -4.80 16.49 6.20
CA LEU A 22 -5.52 15.26 5.85
C LEU A 22 -6.98 15.24 6.37
N PHE A 23 -7.29 15.95 7.47
CA PHE A 23 -8.64 16.00 8.04
C PHE A 23 -9.65 16.79 7.20
N SER A 24 -9.21 17.63 6.27
CA SER A 24 -10.08 18.51 5.47
C SER A 24 -10.50 17.95 4.11
N TYR A 25 -10.03 16.75 3.69
CA TYR A 25 -10.21 16.29 2.32
C TYR A 25 -11.47 15.43 2.12
N LYS A 26 -12.50 16.06 1.55
CA LYS A 26 -13.59 15.38 0.80
C LYS A 26 -13.13 14.89 -0.60
N LYS A 27 -11.83 14.99 -0.93
CA LYS A 27 -11.26 14.61 -2.22
C LYS A 27 -10.37 13.39 -2.06
N PRO A 28 -10.25 12.51 -3.08
CA PRO A 28 -9.33 11.39 -3.05
C PRO A 28 -7.89 11.86 -2.80
N LEU A 29 -7.19 11.20 -1.89
CA LEU A 29 -5.76 11.40 -1.67
C LEU A 29 -5.00 10.58 -2.71
N VAL A 30 -4.00 11.17 -3.37
CA VAL A 30 -3.10 10.47 -4.29
C VAL A 30 -1.79 10.21 -3.58
N ILE A 31 -1.36 8.97 -3.51
CA ILE A 31 -0.06 8.60 -2.94
C ILE A 31 0.79 7.86 -3.96
N HIS A 32 2.12 8.00 -3.84
CA HIS A 32 3.08 7.23 -4.63
C HIS A 32 3.25 5.85 -4.02
N ALA A 33 2.46 4.90 -4.48
CA ALA A 33 2.45 3.53 -4.01
C ALA A 33 2.01 2.58 -5.12
N THR A 34 2.60 1.41 -5.18
CA THR A 34 2.09 0.27 -5.93
C THR A 34 1.15 -0.51 -5.02
N THR A 35 -0.04 -0.84 -5.50
CA THR A 35 -1.07 -1.49 -4.68
C THR A 35 -1.54 -2.79 -5.31
N VAL A 36 -1.52 -3.84 -4.53
CA VAL A 36 -2.07 -5.16 -4.88
C VAL A 36 -3.14 -5.57 -3.87
N ALA A 37 -4.03 -6.45 -4.27
CA ALA A 37 -5.01 -7.04 -3.37
C ALA A 37 -4.75 -8.53 -3.17
N ILE A 38 -4.73 -8.95 -1.91
CA ILE A 38 -4.60 -10.33 -1.44
C ILE A 38 -5.88 -10.66 -0.67
N LYS A 39 -6.59 -11.70 -1.07
CA LYS A 39 -7.90 -12.05 -0.46
C LYS A 39 -8.86 -10.84 -0.41
N ASN A 40 -8.89 -10.01 -1.48
CA ASN A 40 -9.66 -8.76 -1.60
C ASN A 40 -9.27 -7.62 -0.64
N LEU A 41 -8.17 -7.75 0.08
CA LEU A 41 -7.62 -6.71 0.95
C LEU A 41 -6.43 -6.03 0.27
N ALA A 42 -6.48 -4.70 0.16
CA ALA A 42 -5.41 -3.93 -0.47
C ALA A 42 -4.19 -3.82 0.45
N VAL A 43 -3.03 -4.08 -0.13
CA VAL A 43 -1.70 -3.84 0.43
C VAL A 43 -1.03 -2.73 -0.36
N LEU A 44 -0.68 -1.65 0.30
CA LEU A 44 0.06 -0.54 -0.31
C LEU A 44 1.56 -0.77 -0.12
N LEU A 45 2.27 -0.94 -1.23
CA LEU A 45 3.72 -1.04 -1.26
C LEU A 45 4.29 0.38 -1.36
N ILE A 46 4.91 0.86 -0.29
CA ILE A 46 5.39 2.24 -0.15
C ILE A 46 6.91 2.22 -0.04
N GLY A 47 7.58 3.09 -0.78
CA GLY A 47 9.03 3.22 -0.75
C GLY A 47 9.53 4.13 -1.86
N ARG A 48 10.81 4.52 -1.76
CA ARG A 48 11.48 5.36 -2.75
C ARG A 48 11.43 4.76 -4.16
N SER A 49 11.65 5.56 -5.17
CA SER A 49 11.89 5.03 -6.52
C SER A 49 13.05 4.03 -6.48
N GLY A 50 12.89 2.90 -7.14
CA GLY A 50 13.89 1.82 -7.11
C GLY A 50 13.88 0.92 -5.86
N SER A 51 12.96 1.12 -4.91
CA SER A 51 12.86 0.27 -3.72
C SER A 51 12.29 -1.13 -3.98
N GLY A 52 11.89 -1.46 -5.20
CA GLY A 52 11.36 -2.77 -5.58
C GLY A 52 9.84 -2.90 -5.50
N LYS A 53 9.08 -1.79 -5.49
CA LYS A 53 7.60 -1.84 -5.42
C LYS A 53 6.99 -2.69 -6.52
N SER A 54 7.23 -2.36 -7.79
CA SER A 54 6.64 -3.06 -8.94
C SER A 54 7.18 -4.50 -9.07
N ASP A 55 8.47 -4.75 -8.72
CA ASP A 55 9.04 -6.11 -8.68
C ASP A 55 8.35 -6.98 -7.61
N LEU A 56 8.16 -6.43 -6.41
CA LEU A 56 7.44 -7.15 -5.35
C LEU A 56 5.97 -7.37 -5.72
N ALA A 57 5.32 -6.37 -6.36
CA ALA A 57 3.97 -6.52 -6.88
C ALA A 57 3.90 -7.66 -7.91
N LEU A 58 4.82 -7.72 -8.87
CA LEU A 58 4.87 -8.79 -9.88
C LEU A 58 4.97 -10.18 -9.23
N ARG A 59 5.82 -10.33 -8.20
CA ARG A 59 5.95 -11.60 -7.46
C ARG A 59 4.68 -11.95 -6.66
N LEU A 60 3.97 -10.96 -6.13
CA LEU A 60 2.68 -11.18 -5.45
C LEU A 60 1.58 -11.56 -6.45
N LEU A 61 1.57 -10.94 -7.65
CA LEU A 61 0.64 -11.28 -8.73
C LEU A 61 0.83 -12.72 -9.23
N ASP A 62 2.09 -13.17 -9.40
CA ASP A 62 2.42 -14.57 -9.73
C ASP A 62 1.90 -15.56 -8.68
N ARG A 63 1.75 -15.12 -7.44
CA ARG A 63 1.23 -15.88 -6.31
C ARG A 63 -0.30 -15.77 -6.13
N GLY A 64 -1.00 -15.11 -7.04
CA GLY A 64 -2.46 -15.01 -7.05
C GLY A 64 -3.05 -13.73 -6.46
N ALA A 65 -2.23 -12.73 -6.14
CA ALA A 65 -2.73 -11.40 -5.86
C ALA A 65 -3.32 -10.75 -7.13
N SER A 66 -4.13 -9.71 -6.97
CA SER A 66 -4.64 -8.90 -8.08
C SER A 66 -4.02 -7.52 -8.07
N LEU A 67 -3.71 -6.95 -9.24
CA LEU A 67 -3.29 -5.55 -9.32
C LEU A 67 -4.47 -4.64 -8.94
N VAL A 68 -4.19 -3.58 -8.18
CA VAL A 68 -5.09 -2.44 -7.99
C VAL A 68 -4.55 -1.24 -8.71
N SER A 69 -3.30 -0.87 -8.48
CA SER A 69 -2.63 0.27 -9.13
C SER A 69 -1.12 0.13 -9.08
N ASP A 70 -0.42 0.66 -10.09
CA ASP A 70 1.03 0.84 -10.06
C ASP A 70 1.38 2.33 -10.00
N ASP A 71 2.52 2.67 -9.38
CA ASP A 71 3.09 4.00 -9.19
C ASP A 71 2.22 4.97 -8.35
N TYR A 72 0.96 5.17 -8.68
CA TYR A 72 0.07 6.09 -7.99
C TYR A 72 -1.23 5.41 -7.60
N THR A 73 -1.59 5.53 -6.35
CA THR A 73 -2.84 5.00 -5.80
C THR A 73 -3.72 6.12 -5.28
N LEU A 74 -4.97 6.14 -5.72
CA LEU A 74 -6.02 6.98 -5.15
C LEU A 74 -6.55 6.32 -3.89
N ILE A 75 -6.64 7.07 -2.80
CA ILE A 75 -7.23 6.63 -1.54
C ILE A 75 -8.51 7.41 -1.30
N GLU A 76 -9.61 6.69 -1.12
CA GLU A 76 -10.92 7.27 -0.82
C GLU A 76 -11.42 6.76 0.53
N PRO A 77 -11.76 7.67 1.47
CA PRO A 77 -12.39 7.26 2.71
C PRO A 77 -13.84 6.83 2.47
N ILE A 78 -14.24 5.75 3.12
CA ILE A 78 -15.64 5.31 3.20
C ILE A 78 -16.08 5.35 4.66
N TYR A 79 -17.15 6.06 4.90
CA TYR A 79 -17.80 6.16 6.19
C TYR A 79 -19.17 5.50 6.12
N THR A 80 -19.38 4.51 6.96
CA THR A 80 -20.70 3.90 7.19
C THR A 80 -21.16 4.23 8.61
N SER A 81 -22.40 3.86 8.98
CA SER A 81 -22.87 4.04 10.37
C SER A 81 -21.95 3.44 11.42
N ASP A 82 -21.30 2.32 11.07
CA ASP A 82 -20.58 1.48 12.06
C ASP A 82 -19.07 1.38 11.80
N THR A 83 -18.62 1.78 10.60
CA THR A 83 -17.21 1.59 10.23
C THR A 83 -16.65 2.74 9.41
N LYS A 84 -15.35 2.99 9.62
CA LYS A 84 -14.54 3.86 8.79
C LYS A 84 -13.50 2.99 8.08
N SER A 85 -13.35 3.15 6.78
CA SER A 85 -12.36 2.41 5.99
C SER A 85 -11.84 3.23 4.83
N LEU A 86 -10.73 2.80 4.26
CA LEU A 86 -10.12 3.41 3.09
C LEU A 86 -10.18 2.42 1.92
N LEU A 87 -10.53 2.91 0.73
CA LEU A 87 -10.40 2.17 -0.52
C LEU A 87 -9.21 2.64 -1.32
N ALA A 88 -8.50 1.70 -1.91
CA ALA A 88 -7.49 1.95 -2.92
C ALA A 88 -8.10 1.78 -4.31
N LYS A 89 -7.71 2.67 -5.25
CA LYS A 89 -8.08 2.65 -6.67
C LYS A 89 -6.91 3.07 -7.54
N ALA A 90 -6.88 2.66 -8.80
CA ALA A 90 -5.98 3.26 -9.78
C ALA A 90 -6.53 4.60 -10.28
N PRO A 91 -5.67 5.59 -10.57
CA PRO A 91 -6.03 6.67 -11.48
C PRO A 91 -6.47 6.09 -12.83
N PRO A 92 -7.55 6.62 -13.47
CA PRO A 92 -8.07 6.05 -14.72
C PRO A 92 -7.04 5.92 -15.85
N SER A 93 -6.06 6.84 -15.88
CA SER A 93 -5.02 6.87 -16.93
C SER A 93 -4.00 5.74 -16.85
N ILE A 94 -3.86 5.08 -15.70
CA ILE A 94 -2.88 4.01 -15.44
C ILE A 94 -3.54 2.71 -14.97
N ALA A 95 -4.87 2.67 -14.93
CA ALA A 95 -5.58 1.45 -14.58
C ALA A 95 -5.14 0.30 -15.50
N HIS A 96 -4.95 -0.91 -14.94
CA HIS A 96 -4.48 -2.12 -15.63
C HIS A 96 -3.04 -2.11 -16.18
N LEU A 97 -2.27 -1.05 -15.96
CA LEU A 97 -0.89 -0.95 -16.40
C LEU A 97 0.06 -1.31 -15.24
N LEU A 98 1.12 -2.04 -15.58
CA LEU A 98 2.23 -2.35 -14.68
C LEU A 98 3.55 -2.17 -15.41
N GLU A 99 4.47 -1.39 -14.84
CA GLU A 99 5.83 -1.28 -15.37
C GLU A 99 6.68 -2.46 -14.90
N VAL A 100 7.20 -3.24 -15.84
CA VAL A 100 8.13 -4.34 -15.58
C VAL A 100 9.48 -4.01 -16.17
N ARG A 101 10.49 -3.77 -15.33
CA ARG A 101 11.84 -3.44 -15.78
C ARG A 101 12.39 -4.54 -16.70
N GLY A 102 12.93 -4.12 -17.83
CA GLY A 102 13.45 -5.02 -18.85
C GLY A 102 12.41 -5.54 -19.84
N LEU A 103 11.12 -5.35 -19.58
CA LEU A 103 10.04 -5.71 -20.51
C LEU A 103 9.29 -4.47 -21.00
N GLY A 104 9.09 -3.46 -20.16
CA GLY A 104 8.29 -2.27 -20.45
C GLY A 104 6.96 -2.26 -19.69
N ILE A 105 5.99 -1.48 -20.20
CA ILE A 105 4.66 -1.39 -19.61
C ILE A 105 3.79 -2.51 -20.19
N ILE A 106 3.23 -3.32 -19.30
CA ILE A 106 2.32 -4.41 -19.67
C ILE A 106 0.90 -4.12 -19.19
N THR A 107 -0.07 -4.67 -19.90
CA THR A 107 -1.48 -4.66 -19.50
C THR A 107 -1.82 -5.97 -18.83
N ILE A 108 -2.37 -5.93 -17.62
CA ILE A 108 -2.74 -7.12 -16.86
C ILE A 108 -4.14 -7.00 -16.28
N PRO A 109 -4.81 -8.11 -15.95
CA PRO A 109 -6.05 -8.08 -15.18
C PRO A 109 -5.87 -7.33 -13.86
N TYR A 110 -6.84 -6.52 -13.49
CA TYR A 110 -6.82 -5.72 -12.28
C TYR A 110 -8.20 -5.68 -11.63
N ILE A 111 -8.24 -5.26 -10.39
CA ILE A 111 -9.49 -4.95 -9.69
C ILE A 111 -9.61 -3.44 -9.50
N THR A 112 -10.82 -2.94 -9.65
CA THR A 112 -11.09 -1.49 -9.65
C THR A 112 -10.92 -0.86 -8.28
N THR A 113 -11.21 -1.61 -7.22
CA THR A 113 -11.15 -1.12 -5.83
C THR A 113 -10.85 -2.26 -4.86
N ALA A 114 -10.13 -1.95 -3.79
CA ALA A 114 -9.98 -2.86 -2.65
C ALA A 114 -9.87 -2.07 -1.35
N LYS A 115 -10.38 -2.65 -0.24
CA LYS A 115 -10.24 -2.05 1.10
C LYS A 115 -8.80 -2.13 1.57
N ILE A 116 -8.23 -1.01 1.98
CA ILE A 116 -6.86 -0.95 2.49
C ILE A 116 -6.80 -1.63 3.85
N ALA A 117 -5.93 -2.63 3.97
CA ALA A 117 -5.72 -3.41 5.19
C ALA A 117 -4.28 -3.35 5.71
N LEU A 118 -3.31 -3.07 4.85
CA LEU A 118 -1.90 -3.12 5.21
C LEU A 118 -1.07 -2.10 4.43
N LEU A 119 -0.14 -1.45 5.12
CA LEU A 119 0.97 -0.70 4.51
C LEU A 119 2.25 -1.54 4.61
N ALA A 120 2.87 -1.83 3.48
CA ALA A 120 4.17 -2.46 3.40
C ALA A 120 5.22 -1.40 3.04
N ILE A 121 5.96 -0.93 4.04
CA ILE A 121 7.02 0.06 3.87
C ILE A 121 8.29 -0.66 3.47
N LEU A 122 8.80 -0.35 2.28
CA LEU A 122 9.98 -0.99 1.72
C LEU A 122 11.23 -0.31 2.23
N ASP A 123 11.97 -1.03 3.06
CA ASP A 123 13.18 -0.60 3.74
C ASP A 123 14.31 -1.61 3.45
N GLN A 124 15.50 -1.16 3.13
CA GLN A 124 16.62 -2.05 2.85
C GLN A 124 17.17 -2.74 4.10
N GLN A 125 16.98 -2.13 5.27
CA GLN A 125 17.46 -2.64 6.55
C GLN A 125 16.36 -2.62 7.61
N PRO A 126 15.29 -3.42 7.45
CA PRO A 126 14.22 -3.45 8.43
C PRO A 126 14.72 -4.02 9.77
N LYS A 127 14.15 -3.53 10.87
CA LYS A 127 14.43 -4.09 12.21
C LYS A 127 14.05 -5.57 12.22
N ARG A 128 14.85 -6.41 12.89
CA ARG A 128 14.60 -7.86 13.03
C ARG A 128 13.23 -8.16 13.65
N MET A 129 12.87 -7.43 14.69
CA MET A 129 11.56 -7.54 15.34
C MET A 129 10.80 -6.23 15.13
N PRO A 130 9.57 -6.30 14.62
CA PRO A 130 8.72 -5.12 14.48
C PRO A 130 8.32 -4.59 15.87
N GLU A 131 7.97 -3.32 15.91
CA GLU A 131 7.31 -2.75 17.09
C GLU A 131 5.89 -3.33 17.18
N LYS A 132 5.46 -3.64 18.42
CA LYS A 132 4.08 -4.08 18.66
C LYS A 132 3.12 -3.03 18.11
N ASP A 133 2.05 -3.49 17.47
CA ASP A 133 0.98 -2.64 16.94
C ASP A 133 1.47 -1.53 16.00
N SER A 134 2.52 -1.80 15.23
CA SER A 134 3.02 -0.84 14.23
C SER A 134 1.92 -0.49 13.23
N HIS A 135 1.59 0.80 13.13
CA HIS A 135 0.53 1.30 12.25
C HIS A 135 0.90 2.70 11.72
N SER A 136 0.29 3.07 10.61
CA SER A 136 0.25 4.45 10.12
C SER A 136 -1.18 4.99 10.22
N VAL A 137 -1.31 6.30 10.29
CA VAL A 137 -2.61 6.98 10.30
C VAL A 137 -2.81 7.69 8.97
N ILE A 138 -3.94 7.45 8.33
CA ILE A 138 -4.36 8.17 7.11
C ILE A 138 -5.72 8.80 7.42
N GLY A 139 -5.75 10.11 7.53
CA GLY A 139 -6.88 10.82 8.12
C GLY A 139 -7.05 10.41 9.60
N ASP A 140 -8.22 9.91 9.94
CA ASP A 140 -8.53 9.39 11.28
C ASP A 140 -8.53 7.84 11.35
N ILE A 141 -7.99 7.18 10.33
CA ILE A 141 -8.02 5.72 10.18
C ILE A 141 -6.62 5.12 10.39
N ARG A 142 -6.50 4.23 11.38
CA ARG A 142 -5.27 3.49 11.66
C ARG A 142 -5.17 2.28 10.74
N ILE A 143 -4.07 2.20 9.99
CA ILE A 143 -3.78 1.08 9.09
C ILE A 143 -2.54 0.34 9.62
N PRO A 144 -2.64 -0.97 9.87
CA PRO A 144 -1.48 -1.79 10.22
C PRO A 144 -0.34 -1.62 9.23
N GLN A 145 0.91 -1.62 9.70
CA GLN A 145 2.06 -1.53 8.82
C GLN A 145 3.11 -2.60 9.15
N ILE A 146 3.88 -2.95 8.13
CA ILE A 146 5.11 -3.73 8.25
C ILE A 146 6.24 -3.03 7.50
N ARG A 147 7.48 -3.26 7.96
CA ARG A 147 8.69 -2.86 7.24
C ARG A 147 9.40 -4.11 6.77
N LEU A 148 9.80 -4.14 5.49
CA LEU A 148 10.50 -5.30 4.92
C LEU A 148 11.39 -4.86 3.76
N ASN A 149 12.42 -5.68 3.48
CA ASN A 149 13.23 -5.51 2.29
C ASN A 149 12.55 -6.23 1.12
N ALA A 150 12.15 -5.46 0.09
CA ALA A 150 11.46 -5.99 -1.08
C ALA A 150 12.27 -7.03 -1.85
N PHE A 151 13.60 -6.96 -1.77
CA PHE A 151 14.50 -7.86 -2.53
C PHE A 151 14.76 -9.21 -1.82
N GLU A 152 14.27 -9.38 -0.60
CA GLU A 152 14.30 -10.71 0.03
C GLU A 152 13.34 -11.68 -0.67
N ASN A 153 13.78 -12.93 -0.86
CA ASN A 153 12.93 -13.98 -1.44
C ASN A 153 11.66 -14.22 -0.63
N SER A 154 11.72 -14.00 0.68
CA SER A 154 10.58 -14.13 1.60
C SER A 154 9.65 -12.92 1.65
N ALA A 155 9.96 -11.82 0.95
CA ALA A 155 9.15 -10.60 1.02
C ALA A 155 7.66 -10.83 0.69
N PRO A 156 7.28 -11.52 -0.40
CA PRO A 156 5.88 -11.82 -0.69
C PRO A 156 5.22 -12.63 0.43
N LEU A 157 5.91 -13.67 0.93
CA LEU A 157 5.40 -14.54 1.99
C LEU A 157 5.13 -13.77 3.29
N LYS A 158 6.02 -12.84 3.67
CA LYS A 158 5.84 -12.00 4.85
C LYS A 158 4.57 -11.14 4.75
N ILE A 159 4.26 -10.62 3.56
CA ILE A 159 3.05 -9.85 3.30
C ILE A 159 1.82 -10.75 3.39
N GLU A 160 1.82 -11.91 2.75
CA GLU A 160 0.71 -12.87 2.77
C GLU A 160 0.41 -13.32 4.20
N ILE A 161 1.43 -13.75 4.96
CA ILE A 161 1.29 -14.13 6.38
C ILE A 161 0.71 -12.97 7.20
N LYS A 162 1.15 -11.72 6.96
CA LYS A 162 0.60 -10.58 7.69
C LYS A 162 -0.87 -10.36 7.36
N ILE A 163 -1.31 -10.55 6.11
CA ILE A 163 -2.73 -10.52 5.74
C ILE A 163 -3.49 -11.64 6.46
N ASP A 164 -2.94 -12.86 6.50
CA ASP A 164 -3.56 -13.99 7.20
C ASP A 164 -3.71 -13.71 8.71
N CYS A 165 -2.71 -13.05 9.31
CA CYS A 165 -2.81 -12.59 10.70
C CYS A 165 -3.92 -11.55 10.90
N LEU A 166 -4.09 -10.62 9.96
CA LEU A 166 -5.15 -9.61 10.03
C LEU A 166 -6.55 -10.19 9.85
N LEU A 167 -6.65 -11.32 9.13
CA LEU A 167 -7.90 -12.07 8.97
C LEU A 167 -8.17 -13.02 10.14
N GLY A 168 -7.17 -13.26 11.01
CA GLY A 168 -7.28 -14.19 12.12
C GLY A 168 -6.97 -15.65 11.75
N ASP A 169 -6.51 -15.90 10.52
CA ASP A 169 -6.14 -17.24 10.05
C ASP A 169 -4.83 -17.73 10.69
N ILE A 170 -3.95 -16.80 11.07
CA ILE A 170 -2.66 -17.05 11.73
C ILE A 170 -2.55 -16.16 12.97
N LEU A 171 -2.08 -16.71 14.09
CA LEU A 171 -1.79 -15.94 15.29
C LEU A 171 -0.31 -15.55 15.35
N LEU A 172 -0.03 -14.27 15.62
CA LEU A 172 1.31 -13.79 15.94
C LEU A 172 1.48 -13.86 17.47
N GLU A 173 2.40 -14.69 17.93
CA GLU A 173 2.84 -14.70 19.33
C GLU A 173 4.01 -13.71 19.48
N ASN A 174 3.77 -12.58 20.16
CA ASN A 174 4.76 -11.53 20.44
C ASN A 174 5.04 -11.41 21.95
#